data_4436ea3d063eabc25df3d4e0fe0c9034
#
_entry.id   4436ea3d063eabc25df3d4e0fe0c9034
#
_cell.length_a   1.000
_cell.length_b   1.000
_cell.length_c   1.000
_cell.angle_alpha   90.00
_cell.angle_beta   90.00
_cell.angle_gamma   90.00
#
_symmetry.space_group_name_H-M   'P 1'
#
loop_
_entity.id
_entity.type
_entity.pdbx_description
1 polymer ?
#
loop_
_entity_poly.entity_id
_entity_poly.type
_entity_poly.pdbx_seq_one_letter_code
_entity_poly.pdbx_strand_id
1 'polypeptide(L)'
;MSKQVERSDSTTDEDLSKGEIFDVLQNERRRYTLQYLRAHDGPVQLGDLASHVAAQEYECPDTEVTSAQRKRVYTTLQQSHLPRMDETGIIDYDDENGTISKTAHTEELTVYLEIVPGSEFPWREYYLSLGAVSLAVVTILWVASIRSRNSAAGLGHADRGRTQRLRGLSHLRRS
;
A
#
# COMPACT_ATOMS: atom_id res chain seq x y z
N MET A 1 19.46 -39.23 51.31
CA MET A 1 18.61 -39.32 50.11
C MET A 1 18.60 -37.97 49.46
N SER A 2 19.56 -37.76 48.57
CA SER A 2 19.74 -36.47 47.87
C SER A 2 18.96 -36.53 46.56
N LYS A 3 17.92 -35.67 46.44
CA LYS A 3 17.14 -35.54 45.24
C LYS A 3 17.88 -34.54 44.31
N GLN A 4 18.62 -35.09 43.35
CA GLN A 4 19.16 -34.31 42.25
C GLN A 4 18.00 -33.81 41.43
N VAL A 5 17.86 -32.49 41.40
CA VAL A 5 17.02 -31.78 40.43
C VAL A 5 17.84 -31.76 39.15
N GLU A 6 17.51 -32.60 38.22
CA GLU A 6 17.93 -32.47 36.82
C GLU A 6 17.40 -31.12 36.30
N ARG A 7 18.30 -30.17 36.16
CA ARG A 7 18.07 -29.03 35.27
C ARG A 7 18.10 -29.59 33.86
N SER A 8 16.95 -29.80 33.30
CA SER A 8 16.78 -29.95 31.87
C SER A 8 17.27 -28.65 31.22
N ASP A 9 18.45 -28.73 30.66
CA ASP A 9 19.01 -27.75 29.77
C ASP A 9 18.25 -27.90 28.44
N SER A 10 17.03 -27.37 28.42
CA SER A 10 16.27 -27.20 27.19
C SER A 10 16.60 -25.82 26.65
N THR A 11 17.76 -25.67 26.03
CA THR A 11 17.93 -24.73 24.92
C THR A 11 17.04 -25.24 23.79
N THR A 12 15.74 -25.05 23.98
CA THR A 12 14.81 -25.10 22.87
C THR A 12 15.06 -23.80 22.13
N ASP A 13 15.70 -23.87 20.98
CA ASP A 13 15.52 -22.93 19.87
C ASP A 13 14.00 -22.96 19.62
N GLU A 14 13.25 -22.10 20.29
CA GLU A 14 11.83 -21.98 20.08
C GLU A 14 11.68 -21.25 18.73
N ASP A 15 11.50 -22.03 17.68
CA ASP A 15 11.11 -21.53 16.37
C ASP A 15 9.99 -20.51 16.57
N LEU A 16 10.19 -19.27 16.10
CA LEU A 16 9.18 -18.23 16.15
C LEU A 16 7.86 -18.76 15.60
N SER A 17 6.81 -18.64 16.37
CA SER A 17 5.49 -19.02 15.89
C SER A 17 5.06 -18.15 14.72
N LYS A 18 4.32 -18.71 13.77
CA LYS A 18 3.78 -17.93 12.63
C LYS A 18 2.97 -16.72 13.09
N GLY A 19 2.29 -16.80 14.24
CA GLY A 19 1.53 -15.71 14.82
C GLY A 19 2.42 -14.54 15.23
N GLU A 20 3.56 -14.80 15.88
CA GLU A 20 4.53 -13.78 16.28
C GLU A 20 5.18 -13.12 15.07
N ILE A 21 5.52 -13.91 14.04
CA ILE A 21 6.03 -13.38 12.77
C ILE A 21 5.02 -12.39 12.16
N PHE A 22 3.74 -12.78 12.07
CA PHE A 22 2.71 -11.90 11.53
C PHE A 22 2.46 -10.67 12.41
N ASP A 23 2.48 -10.80 13.74
CA ASP A 23 2.33 -9.67 14.66
C ASP A 23 3.41 -8.62 14.42
N VAL A 24 4.64 -9.05 14.21
CA VAL A 24 5.75 -8.13 13.93
C VAL A 24 5.63 -7.52 12.53
N LEU A 25 5.36 -8.33 11.50
CA LEU A 25 5.36 -7.88 10.12
C LEU A 25 4.15 -7.02 9.73
N GLN A 26 3.02 -7.10 10.45
CA GLN A 26 1.84 -6.28 10.15
C GLN A 26 2.05 -4.78 10.46
N ASN A 27 3.01 -4.43 11.31
CA ASN A 27 3.28 -3.04 11.70
C ASN A 27 4.41 -2.45 10.88
N GLU A 28 4.15 -1.30 10.26
CA GLU A 28 5.08 -0.59 9.38
C GLU A 28 6.39 -0.20 10.07
N ARG A 29 6.32 0.38 11.28
CA ARG A 29 7.50 0.79 12.03
C ARG A 29 8.39 -0.39 12.39
N ARG A 30 7.81 -1.57 12.71
CA ARG A 30 8.56 -2.79 12.96
C ARG A 30 9.23 -3.29 11.67
N ARG A 31 8.55 -3.23 10.52
CA ARG A 31 9.17 -3.57 9.23
C ARG A 31 10.34 -2.63 8.90
N TYR A 32 10.17 -1.31 9.07
CA TYR A 32 11.27 -0.36 8.86
C TYR A 32 12.44 -0.58 9.82
N THR A 33 12.17 -0.95 11.08
CA THR A 33 13.20 -1.35 12.04
C THR A 33 14.01 -2.53 11.54
N LEU A 34 13.34 -3.61 11.09
CA LEU A 34 14.02 -4.80 10.57
C LEU A 34 14.81 -4.50 9.28
N GLN A 35 14.28 -3.68 8.39
CA GLN A 35 14.97 -3.25 7.17
C GLN A 35 16.23 -2.43 7.51
N TYR A 36 16.14 -1.55 8.49
CA TYR A 36 17.29 -0.75 8.95
C TYR A 36 18.37 -1.64 9.56
N LEU A 37 17.99 -2.54 10.45
CA LEU A 37 18.91 -3.50 11.07
C LEU A 37 19.60 -4.38 10.02
N ARG A 38 18.87 -4.82 8.99
CA ARG A 38 19.44 -5.61 7.90
C ARG A 38 20.55 -4.88 7.16
N ALA A 39 20.38 -3.57 6.94
CA ALA A 39 21.34 -2.75 6.21
C ALA A 39 22.59 -2.38 7.01
N HIS A 40 22.62 -2.65 8.32
CA HIS A 40 23.71 -2.28 9.20
C HIS A 40 24.33 -3.52 9.84
N ASP A 41 25.67 -3.57 9.86
CA ASP A 41 26.41 -4.61 10.57
C ASP A 41 26.74 -4.14 12.00
N GLY A 42 26.17 -4.85 12.99
CA GLY A 42 26.37 -4.57 14.41
C GLY A 42 25.25 -3.77 15.07
N PRO A 43 25.44 -3.40 16.36
CA PRO A 43 24.45 -2.67 17.14
C PRO A 43 24.20 -1.27 16.57
N VAL A 44 22.92 -0.86 16.55
CA VAL A 44 22.49 0.47 16.10
C VAL A 44 21.93 1.30 17.25
N GLN A 45 22.01 2.61 17.17
CA GLN A 45 21.47 3.51 18.17
C GLN A 45 19.99 3.82 17.89
N LEU A 46 19.17 3.83 18.95
CA LEU A 46 17.74 4.16 18.86
C LEU A 46 17.49 5.53 18.20
N GLY A 47 18.38 6.51 18.44
CA GLY A 47 18.27 7.85 17.84
C GLY A 47 18.38 7.84 16.33
N ASP A 48 19.31 7.04 15.78
CA ASP A 48 19.54 6.91 14.35
C ASP A 48 18.40 6.10 13.70
N LEU A 49 18.01 5.00 14.33
CA LEU A 49 16.86 4.20 13.92
C LEU A 49 15.58 5.05 13.87
N ALA A 50 15.32 5.87 14.89
CA ALA A 50 14.13 6.72 14.94
C ALA A 50 14.13 7.80 13.84
N SER A 51 15.30 8.31 13.47
CA SER A 51 15.41 9.25 12.35
C SER A 51 15.09 8.58 11.03
N HIS A 52 15.66 7.40 10.80
CA HIS A 52 15.38 6.61 9.59
C HIS A 52 13.90 6.20 9.47
N VAL A 53 13.32 5.64 10.53
CA VAL A 53 11.90 5.23 10.53
C VAL A 53 10.98 6.43 10.31
N ALA A 54 11.32 7.59 10.88
CA ALA A 54 10.55 8.81 10.64
C ALA A 54 10.65 9.26 9.18
N ALA A 55 11.82 9.21 8.56
CA ALA A 55 12.00 9.53 7.15
C ALA A 55 11.15 8.65 6.24
N GLN A 56 11.09 7.35 6.50
CA GLN A 56 10.24 6.41 5.78
C GLN A 56 8.75 6.69 5.99
N GLU A 57 8.31 6.91 7.24
CA GLU A 57 6.90 7.17 7.59
C GLU A 57 6.36 8.48 6.97
N TYR A 58 7.21 9.51 6.90
CA TYR A 58 6.83 10.81 6.35
C TYR A 58 7.25 11.02 4.88
N GLU A 59 7.77 9.97 4.24
CA GLU A 59 8.21 9.99 2.83
C GLU A 59 9.14 11.17 2.50
N CYS A 60 10.09 11.45 3.40
CA CYS A 60 11.03 12.54 3.23
C CYS A 60 12.48 12.08 3.51
N PRO A 61 13.49 12.79 3.00
CA PRO A 61 14.88 12.52 3.36
C PRO A 61 15.13 12.67 4.87
N ASP A 62 16.06 11.91 5.43
CA ASP A 62 16.43 11.96 6.86
C ASP A 62 16.77 13.40 7.32
N THR A 63 17.32 14.21 6.42
CA THR A 63 17.69 15.62 6.65
C THR A 63 16.49 16.56 6.79
N GLU A 64 15.33 16.17 6.31
CA GLU A 64 14.09 16.96 6.36
C GLU A 64 13.17 16.55 7.51
N VAL A 65 13.50 15.46 8.22
CA VAL A 65 12.75 14.99 9.39
C VAL A 65 12.81 16.05 10.49
N THR A 66 11.65 16.54 10.89
CA THR A 66 11.54 17.50 11.98
C THR A 66 11.79 16.85 13.34
N SER A 67 12.27 17.65 14.31
CA SER A 67 12.50 17.17 15.69
C SER A 67 11.21 16.60 16.32
N ALA A 68 10.05 17.14 15.98
CA ALA A 68 8.77 16.67 16.48
C ALA A 68 8.38 15.29 15.91
N GLN A 69 8.60 15.07 14.62
CA GLN A 69 8.38 13.78 13.95
C GLN A 69 9.30 12.70 14.53
N ARG A 70 10.60 12.99 14.59
CA ARG A 70 11.59 12.08 15.18
C ARG A 70 11.26 11.74 16.62
N LYS A 71 10.91 12.74 17.46
CA LYS A 71 10.55 12.48 18.86
C LYS A 71 9.35 11.59 19.02
N ARG A 72 8.31 11.75 18.17
CA ARG A 72 7.11 10.90 18.18
C ARG A 72 7.47 9.45 17.87
N VAL A 73 8.25 9.23 16.81
CA VAL A 73 8.70 7.89 16.41
C VAL A 73 9.60 7.29 17.47
N TYR A 74 10.60 8.03 17.96
CA TYR A 74 11.51 7.61 19.04
C TYR A 74 10.74 7.10 20.25
N THR A 75 9.80 7.91 20.77
CA THR A 75 9.01 7.54 21.96
C THR A 75 8.19 6.26 21.72
N THR A 76 7.59 6.12 20.55
CA THR A 76 6.77 4.94 20.24
C THR A 76 7.63 3.68 20.03
N LEU A 77 8.79 3.81 19.39
CA LEU A 77 9.75 2.71 19.26
C LEU A 77 10.18 2.24 20.65
N GLN A 78 10.66 3.15 21.48
CA GLN A 78 11.17 2.86 22.82
C GLN A 78 10.10 2.22 23.73
N GLN A 79 8.88 2.74 23.73
CA GLN A 79 7.86 2.32 24.70
C GLN A 79 7.03 1.12 24.27
N SER A 80 6.98 0.82 22.98
CA SER A 80 6.03 -0.18 22.48
C SER A 80 6.65 -1.16 21.49
N HIS A 81 7.32 -0.67 20.44
CA HIS A 81 7.72 -1.56 19.35
C HIS A 81 8.96 -2.38 19.69
N LEU A 82 10.01 -1.74 20.21
CA LEU A 82 11.25 -2.45 20.54
C LEU A 82 11.09 -3.42 21.69
N PRO A 83 10.45 -3.08 22.84
CA PRO A 83 10.20 -4.04 23.89
C PRO A 83 9.43 -5.27 23.40
N ARG A 84 8.40 -5.06 22.55
CA ARG A 84 7.63 -6.19 21.99
C ARG A 84 8.44 -7.07 21.05
N MET A 85 9.35 -6.51 20.26
CA MET A 85 10.23 -7.27 19.37
C MET A 85 11.32 -8.01 20.15
N ASP A 86 11.77 -7.44 21.26
CA ASP A 86 12.72 -8.05 22.18
C ASP A 86 12.11 -9.23 22.93
N GLU A 87 10.88 -9.07 23.48
CA GLU A 87 10.12 -10.15 24.12
C GLU A 87 9.95 -11.39 23.22
N THR A 88 9.89 -11.21 21.93
CA THR A 88 9.78 -12.29 20.94
C THR A 88 11.14 -12.81 20.48
N GLY A 89 12.24 -12.28 20.99
CA GLY A 89 13.61 -12.68 20.62
C GLY A 89 14.01 -12.31 19.19
N ILE A 90 13.23 -11.48 18.51
CA ILE A 90 13.50 -11.03 17.12
C ILE A 90 14.66 -10.05 17.07
N ILE A 91 14.81 -9.24 18.11
CA ILE A 91 15.93 -8.33 18.32
C ILE A 91 16.43 -8.47 19.74
N ASP A 92 17.61 -7.93 20.02
CA ASP A 92 18.15 -7.73 21.37
C ASP A 92 18.19 -6.22 21.61
N TYR A 93 17.36 -5.74 22.56
CA TYR A 93 17.18 -4.32 22.85
C TYR A 93 17.68 -3.97 24.26
N ASP A 94 18.79 -3.23 24.32
CA ASP A 94 19.31 -2.65 25.54
C ASP A 94 18.67 -1.27 25.78
N ASP A 95 17.65 -1.22 26.65
CA ASP A 95 16.92 0.01 26.98
C ASP A 95 17.80 1.03 27.73
N GLU A 96 18.77 0.58 28.54
CA GLU A 96 19.66 1.46 29.30
C GLU A 96 20.61 2.25 28.38
N ASN A 97 21.15 1.59 27.38
CA ASN A 97 22.09 2.19 26.43
C ASN A 97 21.40 2.67 25.15
N GLY A 98 20.14 2.32 24.94
CA GLY A 98 19.38 2.64 23.74
C GLY A 98 19.95 1.98 22.47
N THR A 99 20.51 0.77 22.62
CA THR A 99 21.12 0.01 21.52
C THR A 99 20.28 -1.17 21.11
N ILE A 100 20.22 -1.44 19.80
CA ILE A 100 19.46 -2.55 19.22
C ILE A 100 20.42 -3.41 18.40
N SER A 101 20.40 -4.72 18.66
CA SER A 101 21.22 -5.72 17.97
C SER A 101 20.35 -6.74 17.24
N LYS A 102 20.90 -7.31 16.16
CA LYS A 102 20.27 -8.43 15.45
C LYS A 102 20.42 -9.73 16.26
N THR A 103 19.39 -10.57 16.16
CA THR A 103 19.44 -11.97 16.61
C THR A 103 19.41 -12.92 15.41
N ALA A 104 19.54 -14.22 15.63
CA ALA A 104 19.34 -15.21 14.57
C ALA A 104 17.95 -15.12 13.94
N HIS A 105 16.93 -14.84 14.73
CA HIS A 105 15.56 -14.68 14.26
C HIS A 105 15.35 -13.43 13.38
N THR A 106 16.15 -12.36 13.57
CA THR A 106 16.14 -11.22 12.65
C THR A 106 16.48 -11.61 11.22
N GLU A 107 17.44 -12.53 11.06
CA GLU A 107 17.88 -12.99 9.74
C GLU A 107 16.82 -13.88 9.08
N GLU A 108 16.17 -14.75 9.82
CA GLU A 108 15.07 -15.58 9.32
C GLU A 108 13.89 -14.74 8.84
N LEU A 109 13.49 -13.75 9.62
CA LEU A 109 12.41 -12.81 9.26
C LEU A 109 12.72 -11.99 8.02
N THR A 110 13.97 -11.77 7.73
CA THR A 110 14.40 -11.04 6.54
C THR A 110 13.94 -11.71 5.25
N VAL A 111 13.88 -13.03 5.20
CA VAL A 111 13.36 -13.79 4.04
C VAL A 111 11.87 -13.50 3.82
N TYR A 112 11.11 -13.34 4.89
CA TYR A 112 9.69 -12.98 4.79
C TYR A 112 9.47 -11.53 4.37
N LEU A 113 10.38 -10.62 4.70
CA LEU A 113 10.31 -9.22 4.26
C LEU A 113 10.49 -9.06 2.73
N GLU A 114 11.20 -9.97 2.09
CA GLU A 114 11.34 -9.98 0.63
C GLU A 114 10.05 -10.42 -0.08
N ILE A 115 9.25 -11.26 0.58
CA ILE A 115 7.99 -11.79 0.04
C ILE A 115 6.84 -10.79 0.23
N VAL A 116 6.92 -9.92 1.23
CA VAL A 116 5.95 -8.84 1.46
C VAL A 116 6.54 -7.54 0.90
N PRO A 117 6.32 -7.21 -0.37
CA PRO A 117 6.76 -5.94 -0.88
C PRO A 117 6.06 -4.84 -0.06
N GLY A 118 6.84 -4.00 0.59
CA GLY A 118 6.39 -2.79 1.27
C GLY A 118 5.93 -1.70 0.29
N SER A 119 5.63 -2.08 -0.96
CA SER A 119 5.00 -1.19 -1.90
C SER A 119 3.52 -1.18 -1.58
N GLU A 120 3.08 -0.12 -0.94
CA GLU A 120 1.68 0.25 -1.02
C GLU A 120 1.28 0.15 -2.50
N PHE A 121 0.37 -0.76 -2.78
CA PHE A 121 -0.20 -0.83 -4.13
C PHE A 121 -0.75 0.57 -4.41
N PRO A 122 -0.35 1.24 -5.49
CA PRO A 122 -0.73 2.64 -5.70
C PRO A 122 -2.21 2.72 -6.08
N TRP A 123 -3.07 2.47 -5.09
CA TRP A 123 -4.54 2.49 -5.21
C TRP A 123 -5.03 3.79 -5.84
N ARG A 124 -4.34 4.90 -5.55
CA ARG A 124 -4.64 6.22 -6.12
C ARG A 124 -4.48 6.21 -7.64
N GLU A 125 -3.39 5.68 -8.15
CA GLU A 125 -3.12 5.62 -9.59
C GLU A 125 -4.03 4.61 -10.28
N TYR A 126 -4.30 3.49 -9.61
CA TYR A 126 -5.26 2.50 -10.10
C TYR A 126 -6.66 3.09 -10.26
N TYR A 127 -7.19 3.77 -9.25
CA TYR A 127 -8.51 4.38 -9.33
C TYR A 127 -8.56 5.59 -10.28
N LEU A 128 -7.49 6.35 -10.41
CA LEU A 128 -7.41 7.43 -11.40
C LEU A 128 -7.44 6.90 -12.84
N SER A 129 -6.70 5.84 -13.11
CA SER A 129 -6.70 5.19 -14.44
C SER A 129 -8.04 4.56 -14.76
N LEU A 130 -8.65 3.85 -13.80
CA LEU A 130 -9.98 3.27 -13.95
C LEU A 130 -11.05 4.35 -14.20
N GLY A 131 -10.97 5.47 -13.47
CA GLY A 131 -11.86 6.63 -13.64
C GLY A 131 -11.72 7.27 -15.02
N ALA A 132 -10.49 7.43 -15.50
CA ALA A 132 -10.21 7.99 -16.82
C ALA A 132 -10.78 7.10 -17.95
N VAL A 133 -10.59 5.80 -17.87
CA VAL A 133 -11.14 4.83 -18.82
C VAL A 133 -12.69 4.86 -18.80
N SER A 134 -13.29 4.86 -17.61
CA SER A 134 -14.74 4.93 -17.46
C SER A 134 -15.32 6.21 -18.07
N LEU A 135 -14.68 7.37 -17.86
CA LEU A 135 -15.09 8.63 -18.43
C LEU A 135 -14.99 8.62 -19.96
N ALA A 136 -13.91 8.05 -20.51
CA ALA A 136 -13.74 7.92 -21.95
C ALA A 136 -14.86 7.07 -22.59
N VAL A 137 -15.22 5.96 -21.97
CA VAL A 137 -16.31 5.09 -22.45
C VAL A 137 -17.65 5.84 -22.44
N VAL A 138 -17.97 6.53 -21.34
CA VAL A 138 -19.21 7.32 -21.21
C VAL A 138 -19.28 8.42 -22.27
N THR A 139 -18.17 9.13 -22.50
CA THR A 139 -18.14 10.20 -23.53
C THR A 139 -18.34 9.67 -24.93
N ILE A 140 -17.72 8.52 -25.27
CA ILE A 140 -17.91 7.85 -26.57
C ILE A 140 -19.37 7.45 -26.78
N LEU A 141 -19.98 6.81 -25.78
CA LEU A 141 -21.39 6.39 -25.84
C LEU A 141 -22.33 7.59 -25.97
N TRP A 142 -22.05 8.67 -25.25
CA TRP A 142 -22.84 9.91 -25.31
C TRP A 142 -22.77 10.56 -26.69
N VAL A 143 -21.57 10.69 -27.27
CA VAL A 143 -21.34 11.23 -28.62
C VAL A 143 -22.02 10.35 -29.68
N ALA A 144 -21.89 9.03 -29.57
CA ALA A 144 -22.54 8.07 -30.46
C ALA A 144 -24.07 8.19 -30.42
N SER A 145 -24.64 8.36 -29.21
CA SER A 145 -26.07 8.59 -29.01
C SER A 145 -26.58 9.87 -29.65
N ILE A 146 -25.86 10.98 -29.55
CA ILE A 146 -26.20 12.26 -30.22
C ILE A 146 -26.14 12.09 -31.73
N ARG A 147 -25.09 11.41 -32.23
CA ARG A 147 -24.91 11.21 -33.68
C ARG A 147 -26.04 10.39 -34.29
N SER A 148 -26.49 9.32 -33.61
CA SER A 148 -27.61 8.48 -34.04
C SER A 148 -28.94 9.27 -34.08
N ARG A 149 -29.19 10.14 -33.09
CA ARG A 149 -30.39 10.97 -33.01
C ARG A 149 -30.44 11.99 -34.15
N ASN A 150 -29.32 12.58 -34.52
CA ASN A 150 -29.24 13.56 -35.62
C ASN A 150 -29.40 12.88 -37.01
N SER A 151 -28.90 11.64 -37.17
CA SER A 151 -29.14 10.87 -38.40
C SER A 151 -30.61 10.51 -38.60
N ALA A 152 -31.34 10.18 -37.54
CA ALA A 152 -32.76 9.86 -37.60
C ALA A 152 -33.63 11.10 -37.93
N ALA A 153 -33.22 12.31 -37.45
CA ALA A 153 -33.92 13.56 -37.76
C ALA A 153 -33.74 14.00 -39.22
N GLY A 154 -32.59 13.69 -39.85
CA GLY A 154 -32.32 13.99 -41.25
C GLY A 154 -33.15 13.20 -42.25
N LEU A 155 -33.51 11.98 -41.97
CA LEU A 155 -34.32 11.12 -42.84
C LEU A 155 -35.81 11.46 -42.83
N GLY A 156 -36.33 12.04 -41.75
CA GLY A 156 -37.73 12.44 -41.65
C GLY A 156 -38.10 13.69 -42.47
N HIS A 157 -37.11 14.48 -42.90
CA HIS A 157 -37.37 15.71 -43.65
C HIS A 157 -37.36 15.49 -45.18
N ALA A 158 -36.72 14.44 -45.68
CA ALA A 158 -36.68 14.14 -47.13
C ALA A 158 -37.96 13.51 -47.64
N ASP A 159 -38.79 12.85 -46.80
CA ASP A 159 -40.02 12.17 -47.24
C ASP A 159 -41.24 13.09 -47.32
N ARG A 160 -41.27 14.21 -46.59
CA ARG A 160 -42.38 15.20 -46.70
C ARG A 160 -42.37 16.03 -47.98
N GLY A 161 -41.24 16.14 -48.65
CA GLY A 161 -41.15 16.88 -49.94
C GLY A 161 -41.60 16.08 -51.14
N ARG A 162 -41.60 14.76 -51.07
CA ARG A 162 -41.95 13.89 -52.20
C ARG A 162 -43.45 13.63 -52.37
N THR A 163 -44.20 13.66 -51.27
CA THR A 163 -45.67 13.47 -51.30
C THR A 163 -46.45 14.70 -51.77
N GLN A 164 -45.91 15.91 -51.63
CA GLN A 164 -46.53 17.14 -52.13
C GLN A 164 -46.39 17.31 -53.65
N ARG A 165 -45.33 16.80 -54.28
CA ARG A 165 -45.15 16.94 -55.76
C ARG A 165 -46.11 16.03 -56.55
N LEU A 166 -46.56 14.92 -55.99
CA LEU A 166 -47.46 13.98 -56.66
C LEU A 166 -48.95 14.41 -56.58
N ARG A 167 -49.31 15.28 -55.65
CA ARG A 167 -50.70 15.83 -55.56
C ARG A 167 -50.94 17.01 -56.52
N GLY A 168 -49.92 17.66 -57.01
CA GLY A 168 -50.04 18.81 -57.98
C GLY A 168 -50.25 18.34 -59.42
N LEU A 169 -49.97 17.13 -59.81
CA LEU A 169 -50.09 16.63 -61.20
C LEU A 169 -51.42 16.00 -61.55
N SER A 170 -52.29 15.75 -60.58
CA SER A 170 -53.60 15.12 -60.81
C SER A 170 -54.70 16.12 -61.16
N HIS A 171 -54.46 17.46 -61.06
CA HIS A 171 -55.45 18.50 -61.36
C HIS A 171 -55.38 19.08 -62.81
N LEU A 172 -54.38 18.68 -63.61
CA LEU A 172 -54.20 19.22 -64.96
C LEU A 172 -54.69 18.26 -66.08
N ARG A 173 -55.44 17.24 -65.79
CA ARG A 173 -55.93 16.26 -66.80
C ARG A 173 -57.44 16.13 -66.82
N ARG A 174 -58.19 17.25 -66.57
CA ARG A 174 -59.64 17.35 -66.89
C ARG A 174 -59.96 18.74 -67.24
N SER A 175 -59.78 19.11 -68.49
CA SER A 175 -60.51 20.08 -69.31
C SER A 175 -60.27 19.77 -70.76
#